data_879b6816cc29cce7970b3a14515099ba
#
_entry.id   879b6816cc29cce7970b3a14515099ba
#
_cell.length_a   1.000
_cell.length_b   1.000
_cell.length_c   1.000
_cell.angle_alpha   90.00
_cell.angle_beta   90.00
_cell.angle_gamma   90.00
#
_symmetry.space_group_name_H-M   'P 1'
#
loop_
_entity.id
_entity.type
_entity.pdbx_description
1 polymer ?
#
loop_
_entity_poly.entity_id
_entity_poly.type
_entity_poly.pdbx_seq_one_letter_code
_entity_poly.pdbx_strand_id
1 'polypeptide(L)'
;MSESDLLQKPEYIHVVLNHLPIYGTILGALALAISLVLRSRAAQVTALTITLVAAASAYPVFISGQRAYKAIRGMSDDTGAEWLDEHMDRAEKTIGAFYFLAALALAGLLVPIRWPRSAMLFAALTLVVAILCSGIAVYIAQAGGRVRHSEFRPSETQSPSSENDHHDK
;
A
#
# COMPACT_ATOMS: atom_id res chain seq x y z
N MET A 1 13.75 -11.97 23.54
CA MET A 1 12.47 -11.49 22.98
C MET A 1 11.88 -12.68 22.24
N SER A 2 10.70 -13.14 22.64
CA SER A 2 10.06 -14.29 21.98
C SER A 2 9.39 -13.85 20.66
N GLU A 3 9.15 -14.79 19.74
CA GLU A 3 8.42 -14.50 18.49
C GLU A 3 7.01 -13.95 18.78
N SER A 4 6.38 -14.42 19.86
CA SER A 4 5.06 -13.91 20.30
C SER A 4 5.10 -12.44 20.70
N ASP A 5 6.22 -11.93 21.23
CA ASP A 5 6.38 -10.53 21.60
C ASP A 5 6.47 -9.62 20.36
N LEU A 6 7.02 -10.14 19.23
CA LEU A 6 7.09 -9.40 17.96
C LEU A 6 5.70 -9.21 17.36
N LEU A 7 4.84 -10.23 17.40
CA LEU A 7 3.48 -10.16 16.85
C LEU A 7 2.55 -9.20 17.62
N GLN A 8 2.98 -8.71 18.79
CA GLN A 8 2.25 -7.71 19.56
C GLN A 8 2.71 -6.27 19.26
N LYS A 9 3.80 -6.10 18.50
CA LYS A 9 4.33 -4.77 18.14
C LYS A 9 3.65 -4.22 16.89
N PRO A 10 2.97 -3.06 16.98
CA PRO A 10 2.26 -2.47 15.84
C PRO A 10 3.17 -2.21 14.64
N GLU A 11 4.42 -1.80 14.88
CA GLU A 11 5.42 -1.54 13.84
C GLU A 11 5.78 -2.82 13.07
N TYR A 12 5.89 -3.95 13.75
CA TYR A 12 6.16 -5.23 13.11
C TYR A 12 4.96 -5.69 12.27
N ILE A 13 3.76 -5.62 12.85
CA ILE A 13 2.51 -5.96 12.15
C ILE A 13 2.36 -5.10 10.90
N HIS A 14 2.60 -3.79 11.01
CA HIS A 14 2.51 -2.87 9.89
C HIS A 14 3.46 -3.27 8.75
N VAL A 15 4.73 -3.53 9.06
CA VAL A 15 5.74 -3.92 8.05
C VAL A 15 5.38 -5.24 7.36
N VAL A 16 4.86 -6.22 8.10
CA VAL A 16 4.45 -7.50 7.50
C VAL A 16 3.22 -7.35 6.63
N LEU A 17 2.22 -6.62 7.11
CA LEU A 17 0.93 -6.49 6.40
C LEU A 17 0.94 -5.52 5.22
N ASN A 18 1.81 -4.49 5.22
CA ASN A 18 1.80 -3.45 4.20
C ASN A 18 2.05 -3.97 2.77
N HIS A 19 2.67 -5.14 2.65
CA HIS A 19 2.90 -5.80 1.36
C HIS A 19 1.60 -6.30 0.71
N LEU A 20 0.57 -6.61 1.51
CA LEU A 20 -0.70 -7.14 0.99
C LEU A 20 -1.45 -6.14 0.09
N PRO A 21 -1.72 -4.89 0.50
CA PRO A 21 -2.36 -3.94 -0.40
C PRO A 21 -1.47 -3.54 -1.59
N ILE A 22 -0.14 -3.50 -1.43
CA ILE A 22 0.78 -3.10 -2.49
C ILE A 22 0.83 -4.18 -3.58
N TYR A 23 1.35 -5.36 -3.24
CA TYR A 23 1.52 -6.44 -4.22
C TYR A 23 0.19 -7.10 -4.58
N GLY A 24 -0.74 -7.18 -3.64
CA GLY A 24 -2.04 -7.78 -3.85
C GLY A 24 -2.89 -7.02 -4.88
N THR A 25 -2.87 -5.68 -4.88
CA THR A 25 -3.60 -4.90 -5.90
C THR A 25 -2.96 -5.03 -7.27
N ILE A 26 -1.63 -5.08 -7.38
CA ILE A 26 -0.91 -5.28 -8.64
C ILE A 26 -1.23 -6.67 -9.20
N LEU A 27 -1.13 -7.72 -8.39
CA LEU A 27 -1.46 -9.09 -8.80
C LEU A 27 -2.95 -9.24 -9.12
N GLY A 28 -3.83 -8.58 -8.37
CA GLY A 28 -5.26 -8.53 -8.64
C GLY A 28 -5.56 -7.87 -9.97
N ALA A 29 -4.92 -6.74 -10.29
CA ALA A 29 -5.06 -6.07 -11.57
C ALA A 29 -4.59 -6.97 -12.74
N LEU A 30 -3.44 -7.63 -12.60
CA LEU A 30 -2.93 -8.57 -13.59
C LEU A 30 -3.91 -9.74 -13.80
N ALA A 31 -4.38 -10.34 -12.71
CA ALA A 31 -5.35 -11.43 -12.77
C ALA A 31 -6.68 -11.00 -13.42
N LEU A 32 -7.16 -9.77 -13.13
CA LEU A 32 -8.34 -9.19 -13.78
C LEU A 32 -8.12 -9.00 -15.27
N ALA A 33 -6.98 -8.45 -15.69
CA ALA A 33 -6.64 -8.28 -17.10
C ALA A 33 -6.67 -9.63 -17.85
N ILE A 34 -6.01 -10.65 -17.29
CA ILE A 34 -6.02 -12.01 -17.84
C ILE A 34 -7.46 -12.57 -17.92
N SER A 35 -8.25 -12.40 -16.85
CA SER A 35 -9.62 -12.91 -16.79
C SER A 35 -10.55 -12.30 -17.85
N LEU A 36 -10.33 -11.02 -18.16
CA LEU A 36 -11.07 -10.29 -19.20
C LEU A 36 -10.70 -10.78 -20.61
N VAL A 37 -9.40 -11.01 -20.87
CA VAL A 37 -8.91 -11.59 -22.14
C VAL A 37 -9.48 -12.99 -22.35
N LEU A 38 -9.43 -13.83 -21.31
CA LEU A 38 -9.95 -15.20 -21.34
C LEU A 38 -11.50 -15.25 -21.37
N ARG A 39 -12.18 -14.13 -21.07
CA ARG A 39 -13.65 -14.07 -20.94
C ARG A 39 -14.21 -15.14 -20.01
N SER A 40 -13.46 -15.58 -19.02
CA SER A 40 -13.79 -16.66 -18.10
C SER A 40 -14.40 -16.09 -16.81
N ARG A 41 -15.65 -16.44 -16.52
CA ARG A 41 -16.30 -16.04 -15.27
C ARG A 41 -15.58 -16.60 -14.04
N ALA A 42 -15.10 -17.83 -14.09
CA ALA A 42 -14.36 -18.44 -13.00
C ALA A 42 -13.07 -17.63 -12.70
N ALA A 43 -12.31 -17.26 -13.74
CA ALA A 43 -11.12 -16.45 -13.60
C ALA A 43 -11.46 -15.04 -13.04
N GLN A 44 -12.56 -14.41 -13.48
CA GLN A 44 -13.04 -13.13 -12.94
C GLN A 44 -13.34 -13.22 -11.44
N VAL A 45 -14.04 -14.26 -11.01
CA VAL A 45 -14.36 -14.48 -9.58
C VAL A 45 -13.08 -14.60 -8.76
N THR A 46 -12.12 -15.40 -9.20
CA THR A 46 -10.84 -15.55 -8.52
C THR A 46 -10.09 -14.20 -8.45
N ALA A 47 -9.98 -13.48 -9.57
CA ALA A 47 -9.29 -12.20 -9.63
C ALA A 47 -9.96 -11.14 -8.75
N LEU A 48 -11.30 -11.04 -8.77
CA LEU A 48 -12.07 -10.14 -7.91
C LEU A 48 -11.90 -10.48 -6.43
N THR A 49 -11.82 -11.76 -6.08
CA THR A 49 -11.59 -12.19 -4.69
C THR A 49 -10.20 -11.78 -4.22
N ILE A 50 -9.16 -11.99 -5.03
CA ILE A 50 -7.80 -11.53 -4.74
C ILE A 50 -7.78 -10.01 -4.54
N THR A 51 -8.40 -9.26 -5.46
CA THR A 51 -8.48 -7.79 -5.39
C THR A 51 -9.22 -7.32 -4.15
N LEU A 52 -10.34 -7.97 -3.80
CA LEU A 52 -11.12 -7.65 -2.59
C LEU A 52 -10.27 -7.83 -1.33
N VAL A 53 -9.60 -8.98 -1.18
CA VAL A 53 -8.75 -9.26 -0.01
C VAL A 53 -7.60 -8.26 0.07
N ALA A 54 -6.94 -7.99 -1.06
CA ALA A 54 -5.84 -7.03 -1.14
C ALA A 54 -6.30 -5.61 -0.75
N ALA A 55 -7.40 -5.12 -1.31
CA ALA A 55 -7.93 -3.80 -1.02
C ALA A 55 -8.45 -3.68 0.43
N ALA A 56 -9.13 -4.69 0.94
CA ALA A 56 -9.62 -4.71 2.31
C ALA A 56 -8.49 -4.76 3.35
N SER A 57 -7.34 -5.37 3.01
CA SER A 57 -6.15 -5.38 3.89
C SER A 57 -5.57 -3.98 4.14
N ALA A 58 -5.89 -2.98 3.33
CA ALA A 58 -5.49 -1.60 3.58
C ALA A 58 -6.00 -1.06 4.92
N TYR A 59 -7.16 -1.52 5.41
CA TYR A 59 -7.70 -1.12 6.72
C TYR A 59 -6.79 -1.54 7.89
N PRO A 60 -6.48 -2.82 8.12
CA PRO A 60 -5.59 -3.21 9.21
C PRO A 60 -4.17 -2.65 9.04
N VAL A 61 -3.67 -2.47 7.81
CA VAL A 61 -2.39 -1.81 7.55
C VAL A 61 -2.42 -0.36 8.03
N PHE A 62 -3.46 0.39 7.71
CA PHE A 62 -3.63 1.78 8.12
C PHE A 62 -3.68 1.91 9.65
N ILE A 63 -4.50 1.09 10.33
CA ILE A 63 -4.61 1.10 11.79
C ILE A 63 -3.30 0.72 12.48
N SER A 64 -2.59 -0.29 11.97
CA SER A 64 -1.28 -0.68 12.53
C SER A 64 -0.23 0.43 12.31
N GLY A 65 -0.25 1.12 11.17
CA GLY A 65 0.59 2.27 10.88
C GLY A 65 0.37 3.44 11.85
N GLN A 66 -0.88 3.80 12.10
CA GLN A 66 -1.23 4.85 13.08
C GLN A 66 -0.73 4.50 14.49
N ARG A 67 -0.87 3.23 14.90
CA ARG A 67 -0.38 2.76 16.21
C ARG A 67 1.14 2.74 16.29
N ALA A 68 1.82 2.43 15.20
CA ALA A 68 3.27 2.38 15.11
C ALA A 68 3.93 3.76 15.04
N TYR A 69 3.19 4.81 14.64
CA TYR A 69 3.71 6.14 14.31
C TYR A 69 4.65 6.70 15.38
N LYS A 70 4.23 6.73 16.66
CA LYS A 70 5.04 7.32 17.75
C LYS A 70 6.35 6.56 17.96
N ALA A 71 6.32 5.23 17.87
CA ALA A 71 7.51 4.39 18.05
C ALA A 71 8.50 4.60 16.90
N ILE A 72 8.02 4.61 15.65
CA ILE A 72 8.84 4.81 14.46
C ILE A 72 9.44 6.22 14.46
N ARG A 73 8.64 7.26 14.79
CA ARG A 73 9.10 8.64 14.86
C ARG A 73 10.24 8.82 15.86
N GLY A 74 10.14 8.18 17.03
CA GLY A 74 11.19 8.24 18.04
C GLY A 74 12.48 7.49 17.68
N MET A 75 12.46 6.64 16.67
CA MET A 75 13.62 5.90 16.15
C MET A 75 14.18 6.50 14.84
N SER A 76 13.55 7.53 14.29
CA SER A 76 13.93 8.17 13.04
C SER A 76 14.80 9.40 13.33
N ASP A 77 15.69 9.74 12.39
CA ASP A 77 16.34 11.05 12.32
C ASP A 77 15.32 12.13 11.90
N ASP A 78 15.67 13.42 11.99
CA ASP A 78 14.75 14.51 11.72
C ASP A 78 14.16 14.43 10.31
N THR A 79 14.98 14.18 9.29
CA THR A 79 14.52 14.01 7.91
C THR A 79 13.65 12.75 7.74
N GLY A 80 13.99 11.66 8.42
CA GLY A 80 13.17 10.45 8.44
C GLY A 80 11.81 10.66 9.10
N ALA A 81 11.74 11.51 10.13
CA ALA A 81 10.49 11.89 10.77
C ALA A 81 9.60 12.72 9.84
N GLU A 82 10.17 13.63 9.03
CA GLU A 82 9.42 14.37 7.99
C GLU A 82 8.86 13.42 6.92
N TRP A 83 9.65 12.43 6.47
CA TRP A 83 9.15 11.43 5.52
C TRP A 83 8.09 10.50 6.13
N LEU A 84 8.14 10.25 7.43
CA LEU A 84 7.09 9.52 8.13
C LEU A 84 5.78 10.32 8.15
N ASP A 85 5.86 11.62 8.40
CA ASP A 85 4.69 12.51 8.36
C ASP A 85 4.09 12.54 6.96
N GLU A 86 4.93 12.66 5.92
CA GLU A 86 4.49 12.60 4.53
C GLU A 86 3.87 11.25 4.16
N HIS A 87 4.44 10.14 4.64
CA HIS A 87 3.88 8.80 4.42
C HIS A 87 2.47 8.67 5.04
N MET A 88 2.29 9.16 6.26
CA MET A 88 1.00 9.15 6.95
C MET A 88 -0.03 10.02 6.24
N ASP A 89 0.35 11.24 5.84
CA ASP A 89 -0.52 12.17 5.12
C ASP A 89 -1.00 11.59 3.78
N ARG A 90 -0.09 10.96 3.01
CA ARG A 90 -0.44 10.26 1.77
C ARG A 90 -1.43 9.13 2.01
N ALA A 91 -1.20 8.31 3.05
CA ALA A 91 -2.08 7.20 3.39
C ALA A 91 -3.47 7.70 3.81
N GLU A 92 -3.55 8.71 4.67
CA GLU A 92 -4.83 9.29 5.13
C GLU A 92 -5.65 9.88 3.98
N LYS A 93 -5.01 10.61 3.07
CA LYS A 93 -5.69 11.23 1.92
C LYS A 93 -6.19 10.22 0.90
N THR A 94 -5.58 9.05 0.82
CA THR A 94 -5.83 8.11 -0.29
C THR A 94 -6.48 6.78 0.13
N ILE A 95 -6.58 6.48 1.43
CA ILE A 95 -7.15 5.21 1.93
C ILE A 95 -8.57 4.94 1.39
N GLY A 96 -9.36 5.99 1.16
CA GLY A 96 -10.71 5.89 0.59
C GLY A 96 -10.75 5.22 -0.78
N ALA A 97 -9.67 5.34 -1.59
CA ALA A 97 -9.58 4.67 -2.89
C ALA A 97 -9.54 3.14 -2.74
N PHE A 98 -8.85 2.62 -1.72
CA PHE A 98 -8.80 1.19 -1.44
C PHE A 98 -10.15 0.66 -0.92
N TYR A 99 -10.86 1.44 -0.10
CA TYR A 99 -12.20 1.07 0.34
C TYR A 99 -13.19 1.04 -0.83
N PHE A 100 -13.09 2.00 -1.74
CA PHE A 100 -13.88 2.01 -2.97
C PHE A 100 -13.55 0.79 -3.86
N LEU A 101 -12.26 0.47 -4.03
CA LEU A 101 -11.82 -0.72 -4.76
C LEU A 101 -12.39 -2.02 -4.15
N ALA A 102 -12.34 -2.15 -2.83
CA ALA A 102 -12.91 -3.30 -2.12
C ALA A 102 -14.42 -3.42 -2.34
N ALA A 103 -15.16 -2.30 -2.22
CA ALA A 103 -16.59 -2.27 -2.46
C ALA A 103 -16.93 -2.63 -3.92
N LEU A 104 -16.17 -2.11 -4.88
CA LEU A 104 -16.36 -2.39 -6.30
C LEU A 104 -16.06 -3.86 -6.64
N ALA A 105 -14.99 -4.43 -6.08
CA ALA A 105 -14.67 -5.85 -6.24
C ALA A 105 -15.77 -6.75 -5.65
N LEU A 106 -16.26 -6.40 -4.45
CA LEU A 106 -17.39 -7.12 -3.82
C LEU A 106 -18.66 -7.02 -4.69
N ALA A 107 -18.99 -5.84 -5.22
CA ALA A 107 -20.09 -5.67 -6.15
C ALA A 107 -19.91 -6.55 -7.40
N GLY A 108 -18.68 -6.63 -7.94
CA GLY A 108 -18.33 -7.49 -9.07
C GLY A 108 -18.51 -9.00 -8.80
N LEU A 109 -18.43 -9.42 -7.55
CA LEU A 109 -18.73 -10.78 -7.13
C LEU A 109 -20.23 -11.02 -7.02
N LEU A 110 -20.97 -10.09 -6.39
CA LEU A 110 -22.35 -10.28 -5.98
C LEU A 110 -23.38 -9.90 -7.07
N VAL A 111 -23.20 -8.76 -7.73
CA VAL A 111 -24.17 -8.23 -8.71
C VAL A 111 -24.40 -9.18 -9.87
N PRO A 112 -23.37 -9.84 -10.45
CA PRO A 112 -23.57 -10.78 -11.54
C PRO A 112 -24.34 -12.06 -11.18
N ILE A 113 -24.53 -12.34 -9.89
CA ILE A 113 -25.39 -13.47 -9.45
C ILE A 113 -26.83 -13.24 -9.93
N ARG A 114 -27.29 -11.99 -9.86
CA ARG A 114 -28.65 -11.61 -10.29
C ARG A 114 -28.70 -11.11 -11.73
N TRP A 115 -27.63 -10.45 -12.18
CA TRP A 115 -27.51 -9.88 -13.53
C TRP A 115 -26.21 -10.34 -14.21
N PRO A 116 -26.18 -11.56 -14.79
CA PRO A 116 -24.95 -12.15 -15.34
C PRO A 116 -24.23 -11.30 -16.40
N ARG A 117 -24.99 -10.49 -17.16
CA ARG A 117 -24.43 -9.62 -18.21
C ARG A 117 -23.53 -8.49 -17.65
N SER A 118 -23.66 -8.17 -16.36
CA SER A 118 -22.84 -7.11 -15.72
C SER A 118 -21.42 -7.57 -15.37
N ALA A 119 -21.13 -8.88 -15.45
CA ALA A 119 -19.85 -9.45 -15.00
C ALA A 119 -18.64 -8.81 -15.66
N MET A 120 -18.64 -8.65 -16.98
CA MET A 120 -17.55 -8.02 -17.72
C MET A 120 -17.37 -6.56 -17.37
N LEU A 121 -18.47 -5.83 -17.17
CA LEU A 121 -18.44 -4.40 -16.80
C LEU A 121 -17.78 -4.24 -15.42
N PHE A 122 -18.23 -4.97 -14.41
CA PHE A 122 -17.65 -4.88 -13.07
C PHE A 122 -16.19 -5.30 -13.05
N ALA A 123 -15.80 -6.37 -13.76
CA ALA A 123 -14.41 -6.79 -13.85
C ALA A 123 -13.53 -5.70 -14.52
N ALA A 124 -14.02 -5.08 -15.60
CA ALA A 124 -13.30 -3.99 -16.28
C ALA A 124 -13.17 -2.73 -15.40
N LEU A 125 -14.25 -2.30 -14.74
CA LEU A 125 -14.22 -1.16 -13.82
C LEU A 125 -13.27 -1.43 -12.64
N THR A 126 -13.34 -2.63 -12.05
CA THR A 126 -12.44 -3.01 -10.97
C THR A 126 -10.97 -3.03 -11.43
N LEU A 127 -10.68 -3.48 -12.65
CA LEU A 127 -9.34 -3.43 -13.22
C LEU A 127 -8.81 -1.99 -13.30
N VAL A 128 -9.61 -1.06 -13.83
CA VAL A 128 -9.21 0.35 -13.93
C VAL A 128 -8.88 0.93 -12.56
N VAL A 129 -9.77 0.73 -11.57
CA VAL A 129 -9.56 1.23 -10.21
C VAL A 129 -8.38 0.52 -9.53
N ALA A 130 -8.16 -0.78 -9.78
CA ALA A 130 -7.02 -1.52 -9.23
C ALA A 130 -5.68 -1.00 -9.76
N ILE A 131 -5.60 -0.61 -11.04
CA ILE A 131 -4.41 0.04 -11.62
C ILE A 131 -4.14 1.37 -10.93
N LEU A 132 -5.17 2.21 -10.74
CA LEU A 132 -5.02 3.49 -10.04
C LEU A 132 -4.57 3.29 -8.58
N CYS A 133 -5.20 2.35 -7.86
CA CYS A 133 -4.79 2.01 -6.49
C CYS A 133 -3.36 1.45 -6.41
N SER A 134 -2.91 0.70 -7.42
CA SER A 134 -1.52 0.23 -7.51
C SER A 134 -0.53 1.41 -7.61
N GLY A 135 -0.85 2.43 -8.41
CA GLY A 135 -0.06 3.65 -8.49
C GLY A 135 -0.04 4.42 -7.15
N ILE A 136 -1.19 4.53 -6.49
CA ILE A 136 -1.31 5.14 -5.16
C ILE A 136 -0.48 4.34 -4.12
N ALA A 137 -0.55 3.01 -4.15
CA ALA A 137 0.23 2.16 -3.25
C ALA A 137 1.74 2.40 -3.38
N VAL A 138 2.25 2.50 -4.61
CA VAL A 138 3.65 2.84 -4.89
C VAL A 138 3.99 4.24 -4.40
N TYR A 139 3.11 5.22 -4.61
CA TYR A 139 3.30 6.60 -4.16
C TYR A 139 3.41 6.71 -2.63
N ILE A 140 2.58 5.96 -1.89
CA ILE A 140 2.67 5.87 -0.43
C ILE A 140 3.96 5.16 0.00
N ALA A 141 4.28 4.01 -0.64
CA ALA A 141 5.43 3.19 -0.31
C ALA A 141 6.77 3.93 -0.51
N GLN A 142 6.87 4.81 -1.51
CA GLN A 142 8.06 5.65 -1.73
C GLN A 142 8.38 6.53 -0.52
N ALA A 143 7.37 7.17 0.09
CA ALA A 143 7.58 7.96 1.30
C ALA A 143 8.02 7.06 2.47
N GLY A 144 7.36 5.90 2.66
CA GLY A 144 7.71 4.94 3.69
C GLY A 144 9.15 4.41 3.58
N GLY A 145 9.62 4.15 2.35
CA GLY A 145 11.01 3.73 2.11
C GLY A 145 12.03 4.79 2.56
N ARG A 146 11.75 6.07 2.36
CA ARG A 146 12.64 7.18 2.73
C ARG A 146 12.75 7.43 4.23
N VAL A 147 11.83 6.91 5.03
CA VAL A 147 11.90 7.00 6.50
C VAL A 147 13.19 6.40 7.04
N ARG A 148 13.58 5.22 6.52
CA ARG A 148 14.74 4.46 7.00
C ARG A 148 15.95 4.49 6.08
N HIS A 149 15.74 4.75 4.79
CA HIS A 149 16.76 4.68 3.74
C HIS A 149 17.16 6.07 3.30
N SER A 150 18.23 6.62 3.91
CA SER A 150 18.74 7.95 3.59
C SER A 150 19.25 8.06 2.14
N GLU A 151 19.70 6.95 1.57
CA GLU A 151 20.16 6.85 0.18
C GLU A 151 19.03 7.06 -0.86
N PHE A 152 17.76 6.95 -0.45
CA PHE A 152 16.59 7.18 -1.31
C PHE A 152 16.03 8.60 -1.18
N ARG A 153 16.65 9.43 -0.33
CA ARG A 153 16.23 10.82 -0.13
C ARG A 153 16.83 11.71 -1.21
N PRO A 154 16.15 12.79 -1.62
CA PRO A 154 16.71 13.77 -2.55
C PRO A 154 18.00 14.39 -2.00
N SER A 155 18.97 14.67 -2.87
CA SER A 155 20.31 15.17 -2.49
C SER A 155 20.30 16.52 -1.76
N GLU A 156 19.24 17.32 -1.91
CA GLU A 156 19.06 18.61 -1.24
C GLU A 156 18.87 18.51 0.28
N THR A 157 18.51 17.31 0.76
CA THR A 157 18.31 17.03 2.19
C THR A 157 19.55 16.44 2.88
N GLN A 158 20.60 16.19 2.13
CA GLN A 158 21.90 15.83 2.69
C GLN A 158 22.63 17.14 3.04
N SER A 159 22.53 17.57 4.31
CA SER A 159 23.38 18.65 4.83
C SER A 159 24.83 18.34 4.47
N PRO A 160 25.63 19.32 3.92
CA PRO A 160 27.02 19.07 3.69
C PRO A 160 27.63 18.67 5.03
N SER A 161 28.16 17.45 5.10
CA SER A 161 29.02 17.03 6.19
C SER A 161 30.03 18.14 6.34
N SER A 162 30.17 18.70 7.53
CA SER A 162 31.19 19.67 7.92
C SER A 162 32.58 19.07 7.65
N GLU A 163 33.00 19.19 6.40
CA GLU A 163 34.37 19.06 6.01
C GLU A 163 35.02 20.41 6.34
N ASN A 164 35.35 20.57 7.61
CA ASN A 164 36.09 21.71 8.08
C ASN A 164 37.26 21.29 8.93
N ASP A 165 38.41 21.59 8.31
CA ASP A 165 39.55 22.32 8.87
C ASP A 165 40.29 21.60 9.99
N HIS A 166 41.18 20.74 9.56
CA HIS A 166 42.51 20.69 10.16
C HIS A 166 43.58 20.96 9.07
N HIS A 167 43.63 22.23 8.64
CA HIS A 167 44.88 22.79 8.15
C HIS A 167 45.29 23.97 9.05
N ASP A 168 46.55 23.91 9.48
CA ASP A 168 47.42 24.95 10.07
C ASP A 168 47.39 25.09 11.60
N LYS A 169 48.38 24.48 12.25
CA LYS A 169 49.70 25.08 12.62
C LYS A 169 50.50 24.10 13.48
#